data_84be23386872d1c84404546acdb75f17
#
_entry.id   84be23386872d1c84404546acdb75f17
#
_cell.length_a   1.000
_cell.length_b   1.000
_cell.length_c   1.000
_cell.angle_alpha   90.00
_cell.angle_beta   90.00
_cell.angle_gamma   90.00
#
_symmetry.space_group_name_H-M   'P 1'
#
loop_
_entity.id
_entity.type
_entity.pdbx_description
1 polymer ?
#
loop_
_entity_poly.entity_id
_entity_poly.type
_entity_poly.pdbx_seq_one_letter_code
_entity_poly.pdbx_strand_id
1 'polypeptide(L)'
;MLPAQRRDELLRVLRTEGRVVARDVAERLGLSEDTVRRDLRDLAAAGLAQRVYGGALPVSPALADYAGRQTVAVESKDRVARRAAGLVTPGCTAILDGGTTALAVARALPPDLRATIVTHSPTV
;
A
#
# COMPACT_ATOMS: atom_id res chain seq x y z
N MET A 1 7.70 -29.99 -8.09
CA MET A 1 6.88 -28.91 -7.48
C MET A 1 5.85 -28.45 -8.49
N LEU A 2 4.60 -28.40 -8.09
CA LEU A 2 3.51 -27.96 -8.94
C LEU A 2 3.55 -26.41 -9.13
N PRO A 3 3.06 -25.90 -10.27
CA PRO A 3 3.04 -24.45 -10.50
C PRO A 3 2.37 -23.64 -9.40
N ALA A 4 1.26 -24.13 -8.85
CA ALA A 4 0.58 -23.47 -7.73
C ALA A 4 1.47 -23.39 -6.48
N GLN A 5 2.12 -24.48 -6.15
CA GLN A 5 3.05 -24.52 -5.00
C GLN A 5 4.23 -23.57 -5.16
N ARG A 6 4.76 -23.45 -6.39
CA ARG A 6 5.83 -22.47 -6.66
C ARG A 6 5.36 -21.04 -6.44
N ARG A 7 4.16 -20.71 -6.94
CA ARG A 7 3.59 -19.36 -6.76
C ARG A 7 3.34 -19.04 -5.30
N ASP A 8 2.82 -19.99 -4.54
CA ASP A 8 2.62 -19.84 -3.10
C ASP A 8 3.95 -19.60 -2.37
N GLU A 9 4.99 -20.31 -2.76
CA GLU A 9 6.33 -20.15 -2.21
C GLU A 9 6.92 -18.77 -2.56
N LEU A 10 6.75 -18.30 -3.80
CA LEU A 10 7.18 -16.97 -4.21
C LEU A 10 6.46 -15.87 -3.41
N LEU A 11 5.15 -16.02 -3.20
CA LEU A 11 4.37 -15.10 -2.37
C LEU A 11 4.80 -15.15 -0.91
N ARG A 12 5.14 -16.32 -0.39
CA ARG A 12 5.69 -16.45 0.96
C ARG A 12 7.01 -15.70 1.09
N VAL A 13 7.92 -15.87 0.14
CA VAL A 13 9.21 -15.15 0.13
C VAL A 13 8.99 -13.64 0.05
N LEU A 14 8.07 -13.17 -0.80
CA LEU A 14 7.72 -11.74 -0.85
C LEU A 14 7.25 -11.19 0.50
N ARG A 15 6.41 -11.96 1.21
CA ARG A 15 5.90 -11.52 2.52
C ARG A 15 6.95 -11.54 3.62
N THR A 16 7.83 -12.55 3.62
CA THR A 16 8.79 -12.76 4.70
C THR A 16 10.10 -12.02 4.48
N GLU A 17 10.59 -11.97 3.25
CA GLU A 17 11.90 -11.37 2.91
C GLU A 17 11.75 -9.97 2.28
N GLY A 18 10.53 -9.56 1.93
CA GLY A 18 10.26 -8.26 1.34
C GLY A 18 10.71 -8.11 -0.12
N ARG A 19 11.25 -9.16 -0.72
CA ARG A 19 11.69 -9.20 -2.12
C ARG A 19 11.88 -10.64 -2.60
N VAL A 20 11.83 -10.82 -3.90
CA VAL A 20 12.27 -12.05 -4.58
C VAL A 20 13.41 -11.69 -5.53
N VAL A 21 14.56 -12.34 -5.35
CA VAL A 21 15.64 -12.35 -6.34
C VAL A 21 15.50 -13.66 -7.13
N ALA A 22 15.20 -13.56 -8.42
CA ALA A 22 14.85 -14.72 -9.24
C ALA A 22 15.94 -15.79 -9.26
N ARG A 23 17.19 -15.37 -9.35
CA ARG A 23 18.35 -16.26 -9.32
C ARG A 23 18.44 -17.03 -8.00
N ASP A 24 18.30 -16.35 -6.87
CA ASP A 24 18.46 -16.98 -5.54
C ASP A 24 17.34 -17.99 -5.27
N VAL A 25 16.11 -17.64 -5.64
CA VAL A 25 14.97 -18.55 -5.49
C VAL A 25 15.07 -19.74 -6.43
N ALA A 26 15.49 -19.53 -7.67
CA ALA A 26 15.74 -20.62 -8.63
C ALA A 26 16.74 -21.62 -8.06
N GLU A 27 17.84 -21.14 -7.50
CA GLU A 27 18.88 -21.97 -6.88
C GLU A 27 18.32 -22.74 -5.66
N ARG A 28 17.61 -22.06 -4.76
CA ARG A 28 17.01 -22.66 -3.55
C ARG A 28 15.99 -23.75 -3.90
N LEU A 29 15.21 -23.58 -4.94
CA LEU A 29 14.13 -24.49 -5.33
C LEU A 29 14.58 -25.52 -6.39
N GLY A 30 15.82 -25.49 -6.87
CA GLY A 30 16.30 -26.37 -7.92
C GLY A 30 15.59 -26.16 -9.26
N LEU A 31 15.22 -24.92 -9.58
CA LEU A 31 14.49 -24.54 -10.79
C LEU A 31 15.38 -23.72 -11.72
N SER A 32 14.97 -23.58 -12.99
CA SER A 32 15.57 -22.60 -13.87
C SER A 32 15.13 -21.19 -13.51
N GLU A 33 16.01 -20.24 -13.71
CA GLU A 33 15.69 -18.81 -13.50
C GLU A 33 14.53 -18.35 -14.40
N ASP A 34 14.46 -18.88 -15.63
CA ASP A 34 13.36 -18.59 -16.56
C ASP A 34 11.99 -19.07 -16.05
N THR A 35 11.95 -20.22 -15.38
CA THR A 35 10.72 -20.71 -14.73
C THR A 35 10.27 -19.75 -13.64
N VAL A 36 11.19 -19.30 -12.78
CA VAL A 36 10.89 -18.34 -11.72
C VAL A 36 10.44 -17.00 -12.33
N ARG A 37 11.13 -16.50 -13.34
CA ARG A 37 10.76 -15.24 -14.03
C ARG A 37 9.38 -15.32 -14.67
N ARG A 38 9.00 -16.47 -15.21
CA ARG A 38 7.66 -16.70 -15.77
C ARG A 38 6.60 -16.64 -14.68
N ASP A 39 6.83 -17.36 -13.58
CA ASP A 39 5.89 -17.35 -12.44
C ASP A 39 5.75 -15.92 -11.85
N LEU A 40 6.85 -15.15 -11.76
CA LEU A 40 6.79 -13.75 -11.31
C LEU A 40 6.01 -12.84 -12.28
N ARG A 41 6.08 -13.09 -13.60
CA ARG A 41 5.24 -12.37 -14.57
C ARG A 41 3.76 -12.66 -14.36
N ASP A 42 3.42 -13.92 -14.11
CA ASP A 42 2.03 -14.32 -13.85
C ASP A 42 1.51 -13.67 -12.55
N LEU A 43 2.32 -13.66 -11.50
CA LEU A 43 1.97 -12.99 -10.24
C LEU A 43 1.80 -11.48 -10.42
N ALA A 44 2.66 -10.84 -11.20
CA ALA A 44 2.53 -9.42 -11.50
C ALA A 44 1.29 -9.10 -12.33
N ALA A 45 0.96 -9.93 -13.32
CA ALA A 45 -0.27 -9.80 -14.11
C ALA A 45 -1.53 -9.96 -13.24
N ALA A 46 -1.46 -10.79 -12.19
CA ALA A 46 -2.54 -10.96 -11.20
C ALA A 46 -2.57 -9.83 -10.13
N GLY A 47 -1.66 -8.87 -10.18
CA GLY A 47 -1.59 -7.79 -9.19
C GLY A 47 -1.03 -8.20 -7.82
N LEU A 48 -0.37 -9.36 -7.73
CA LEU A 48 0.14 -9.92 -6.48
C LEU A 48 1.62 -9.61 -6.22
N ALA A 49 2.32 -9.10 -7.22
CA ALA A 49 3.72 -8.71 -7.13
C ALA A 49 4.03 -7.56 -8.09
N GLN A 50 5.07 -6.80 -7.79
CA GLN A 50 5.61 -5.77 -8.69
C GLN A 50 6.93 -6.26 -9.25
N ARG A 51 7.02 -6.39 -10.58
CA ARG A 51 8.26 -6.78 -11.25
C ARG A 51 9.30 -5.66 -11.20
N VAL A 52 10.53 -6.07 -10.90
CA VAL A 52 11.73 -5.25 -10.99
C VAL A 52 12.81 -6.00 -11.74
N TYR A 53 13.89 -5.35 -12.09
CA TYR A 53 15.05 -6.02 -12.68
C TYR A 53 15.59 -7.10 -11.72
N GLY A 54 15.68 -8.32 -12.22
CA GLY A 54 16.21 -9.45 -11.46
C GLY A 54 15.23 -10.14 -10.50
N GLY A 55 13.97 -9.67 -10.38
CA GLY A 55 13.04 -10.28 -9.44
C GLY A 55 11.71 -9.57 -9.29
N ALA A 56 11.22 -9.51 -8.07
CA ALA A 56 9.97 -8.84 -7.73
C ALA A 56 9.99 -8.26 -6.31
N LEU A 57 9.16 -7.25 -6.12
CA LEU A 57 8.85 -6.63 -4.83
C LEU A 57 7.37 -6.83 -4.51
N PRO A 58 6.95 -6.71 -3.24
CA PRO A 58 5.54 -6.64 -2.89
C PRO A 58 4.87 -5.46 -3.59
N VAL A 59 3.59 -5.61 -3.89
CA VAL A 59 2.80 -4.49 -4.42
C VAL A 59 2.73 -3.39 -3.37
N SER A 60 3.17 -2.19 -3.74
CA SER A 60 3.09 -1.04 -2.86
C SER A 60 1.64 -0.56 -2.74
N PRO A 61 1.12 -0.35 -1.52
CA PRO A 61 -0.19 0.28 -1.35
C PRO A 61 -0.30 1.66 -2.00
N ALA A 62 0.82 2.34 -2.18
CA ALA A 62 0.86 3.65 -2.84
C ALA A 62 0.51 3.59 -4.35
N LEU A 63 0.60 2.40 -4.97
CA LEU A 63 0.19 2.19 -6.36
C LEU A 63 -1.30 1.90 -6.51
N ALA A 64 -2.03 1.64 -5.42
CA ALA A 64 -3.46 1.50 -5.45
C ALA A 64 -4.14 2.81 -5.84
N ASP A 65 -5.27 2.73 -6.55
CA ASP A 65 -6.10 3.89 -6.80
C ASP A 65 -6.70 4.47 -5.50
N TYR A 66 -7.38 5.62 -5.59
CA TYR A 66 -7.97 6.27 -4.42
C TYR A 66 -8.94 5.35 -3.67
N ALA A 67 -9.82 4.63 -4.38
CA ALA A 67 -10.78 3.71 -3.76
C ALA A 67 -10.08 2.55 -3.05
N GLY A 68 -9.04 1.95 -3.67
CA GLY A 68 -8.23 0.92 -3.05
C GLY A 68 -7.46 1.41 -1.83
N ARG A 69 -6.93 2.64 -1.87
CA ARG A 69 -6.23 3.24 -0.72
C ARG A 69 -7.13 3.51 0.47
N GLN A 70 -8.43 3.70 0.28
CA GLN A 70 -9.38 3.88 1.38
C GLN A 70 -9.42 2.67 2.33
N THR A 71 -9.14 1.47 1.84
CA THR A 71 -9.14 0.23 2.62
C THR A 71 -7.79 -0.15 3.23
N VAL A 72 -6.72 0.57 2.87
CA VAL A 72 -5.35 0.32 3.35
C VAL A 72 -5.12 0.98 4.70
N ALA A 73 -4.66 0.20 5.69
CA ALA A 73 -4.26 0.69 7.01
C ALA A 73 -5.30 1.58 7.71
N VAL A 74 -6.59 1.21 7.65
CA VAL A 74 -7.72 2.02 8.16
C VAL A 74 -7.54 2.38 9.63
N GLU A 75 -7.20 1.45 10.50
CA GLU A 75 -6.99 1.71 11.93
C GLU A 75 -5.84 2.69 12.17
N SER A 76 -4.75 2.55 11.44
CA SER A 76 -3.60 3.43 11.52
C SER A 76 -3.96 4.84 11.06
N LYS A 77 -4.69 4.98 9.95
CA LYS A 77 -5.19 6.27 9.45
C LYS A 77 -6.12 6.94 10.45
N ASP A 78 -7.00 6.17 11.09
CA ASP A 78 -7.92 6.71 12.09
C ASP A 78 -7.19 7.21 13.35
N ARG A 79 -6.17 6.50 13.81
CA ARG A 79 -5.34 6.97 14.94
C ARG A 79 -4.58 8.25 14.61
N VAL A 80 -3.95 8.30 13.44
CA VAL A 80 -3.24 9.48 12.94
C VAL A 80 -4.22 10.64 12.78
N ALA A 81 -5.39 10.39 12.22
CA ALA A 81 -6.42 11.40 11.99
C ALA A 81 -6.92 12.02 13.29
N ARG A 82 -7.19 11.21 14.31
CA ARG A 82 -7.62 11.71 15.63
C ARG A 82 -6.54 12.56 16.29
N ARG A 83 -5.29 12.13 16.19
CA ARG A 83 -4.17 12.91 16.71
C ARG A 83 -4.00 14.24 15.98
N ALA A 84 -4.05 14.23 14.66
CA ALA A 84 -3.93 15.41 13.81
C ALA A 84 -5.12 16.38 14.02
N ALA A 85 -6.34 15.85 14.12
CA ALA A 85 -7.53 16.67 14.39
C ALA A 85 -7.42 17.45 15.69
N GLY A 86 -6.79 16.89 16.73
CA GLY A 86 -6.51 17.57 17.98
C GLY A 86 -5.58 18.77 17.87
N LEU A 87 -4.82 18.89 16.79
CA LEU A 87 -3.94 20.04 16.51
C LEU A 87 -4.68 21.20 15.85
N VAL A 88 -5.88 20.97 15.33
CA VAL A 88 -6.72 22.01 14.72
C VAL A 88 -7.53 22.67 15.82
N THR A 89 -7.12 23.87 16.20
CA THR A 89 -7.74 24.64 17.29
C THR A 89 -8.77 25.63 16.76
N PRO A 90 -9.75 26.07 17.59
CA PRO A 90 -10.72 27.08 17.19
C PRO A 90 -10.03 28.36 16.70
N GLY A 91 -10.52 28.92 15.61
CA GLY A 91 -10.00 30.16 15.01
C GLY A 91 -8.76 29.97 14.14
N CYS A 92 -8.18 28.76 14.06
CA CYS A 92 -7.02 28.53 13.19
C CYS A 92 -7.44 28.34 11.72
N THR A 93 -6.46 28.46 10.83
CA THR A 93 -6.55 28.05 9.44
C THR A 93 -5.66 26.85 9.25
N ALA A 94 -6.21 25.75 8.77
CA ALA A 94 -5.49 24.52 8.46
C ALA A 94 -5.58 24.19 6.98
N ILE A 95 -4.48 23.72 6.42
CA ILE A 95 -4.44 23.21 5.04
C ILE A 95 -4.44 21.69 5.12
N LEU A 96 -5.42 21.06 4.49
CA LEU A 96 -5.49 19.61 4.32
C LEU A 96 -5.27 19.27 2.86
N ASP A 97 -4.23 18.48 2.61
CA ASP A 97 -3.95 17.97 1.27
C ASP A 97 -5.02 16.93 0.85
N GLY A 98 -4.96 16.44 -0.38
CA GLY A 98 -5.81 15.35 -0.85
C GLY A 98 -5.35 14.00 -0.29
N GLY A 99 -6.22 12.99 -0.47
CA GLY A 99 -5.92 11.63 -0.11
C GLY A 99 -6.74 11.10 1.06
N THR A 100 -6.61 9.80 1.31
CA THR A 100 -7.46 9.08 2.26
C THR A 100 -7.15 9.43 3.72
N THR A 101 -5.91 9.74 4.04
CA THR A 101 -5.52 10.16 5.39
C THR A 101 -6.03 11.57 5.70
N ALA A 102 -5.91 12.51 4.75
CA ALA A 102 -6.46 13.86 4.92
C ALA A 102 -8.00 13.82 5.06
N LEU A 103 -8.69 12.98 4.31
CA LEU A 103 -10.13 12.76 4.47
C LEU A 103 -10.46 12.23 5.87
N ALA A 104 -9.68 11.30 6.41
CA ALA A 104 -9.86 10.78 7.76
C ALA A 104 -9.67 11.89 8.82
N VAL A 105 -8.70 12.78 8.63
CA VAL A 105 -8.52 13.95 9.49
C VAL A 105 -9.75 14.87 9.46
N ALA A 106 -10.26 15.18 8.26
CA ALA A 106 -11.46 16.01 8.10
C ALA A 106 -12.67 15.41 8.83
N ARG A 107 -12.86 14.10 8.72
CA ARG A 107 -13.94 13.38 9.40
C ARG A 107 -13.78 13.34 10.92
N ALA A 108 -12.57 13.41 11.42
CA ALA A 108 -12.27 13.40 12.86
C ALA A 108 -12.40 14.77 13.51
N LEU A 109 -12.53 15.85 12.74
CA LEU A 109 -12.74 17.20 13.27
C LEU A 109 -14.09 17.27 13.99
N PRO A 110 -14.18 17.94 15.17
CA PRO A 110 -15.45 18.15 15.85
C PRO A 110 -16.45 18.91 14.97
N PRO A 111 -17.74 18.52 14.95
CA PRO A 111 -18.76 19.19 14.12
C PRO A 111 -18.98 20.65 14.47
N ASP A 112 -18.70 21.05 15.72
CA ASP A 112 -18.84 22.39 16.25
C ASP A 112 -17.56 23.23 16.17
N LEU A 113 -16.50 22.67 15.60
CA LEU A 113 -15.23 23.37 15.45
C LEU A 113 -15.39 24.58 14.52
N ARG A 114 -14.97 25.73 14.99
CA ARG A 114 -14.90 26.98 14.21
C ARG A 114 -13.46 27.23 13.77
N ALA A 115 -13.12 26.72 12.59
CA ALA A 115 -11.82 26.88 11.95
C ALA A 115 -12.00 27.02 10.44
N THR A 116 -10.97 27.51 9.77
CA THR A 116 -10.93 27.57 8.31
C THR A 116 -10.11 26.42 7.79
N ILE A 117 -10.68 25.62 6.93
CA ILE A 117 -10.00 24.51 6.27
C ILE A 117 -9.82 24.84 4.78
N VAL A 118 -8.59 24.78 4.31
CA VAL A 118 -8.23 24.96 2.91
C VAL A 118 -7.79 23.62 2.34
N THR A 119 -8.44 23.21 1.26
CA THR A 119 -8.09 21.96 0.56
C THR A 119 -8.39 22.10 -0.92
N HIS A 120 -7.63 21.36 -1.75
CA HIS A 120 -7.91 21.22 -3.17
C HIS A 120 -8.75 19.98 -3.48
N SER A 121 -9.03 19.16 -2.49
CA SER A 121 -9.78 17.91 -2.64
C SER A 121 -11.28 18.13 -2.47
N PRO A 122 -12.11 17.77 -3.45
CA PRO A 122 -13.56 17.89 -3.32
C PRO A 122 -14.18 16.90 -2.32
N THR A 123 -13.43 15.87 -1.90
CA THR A 123 -13.89 14.88 -0.92
C THR A 123 -13.52 15.23 0.51
N VAL A 124 -12.50 16.03 0.70
CA VAL A 124 -12.11 16.53 2.01
C VAL A 124 -12.98 17.72 2.40
#